data_6df931933d1d11a9b20e6445c5c1a76d
#
_entry.id   6df931933d1d11a9b20e6445c5c1a76d
#
_cell.length_a   1.000
_cell.length_b   1.000
_cell.length_c   1.000
_cell.angle_alpha   90.00
_cell.angle_beta   90.00
_cell.angle_gamma   90.00
#
_symmetry.space_group_name_H-M   'P 1'
#
loop_
_entity.id
_entity.type
_entity.pdbx_description
1 polymer ?
#
loop_
_entity_poly.entity_id
_entity_poly.type
_entity_poly.pdbx_seq_one_letter_code
_entity_poly.pdbx_strand_id
1 'polypeptide(L)'
;MLGVGNRRVTADALGPRTVQKIFVTMGAGCPPVKGIRPVAAVAPGVSASTGLSLQQLAGALVREVRPTALICVDSLCSSEPQRLGRTLQFSDTGLCPAQPGSSKHLDAARLGLPVIAAGIPTLMMAQEGKDLVVTPRELDSVIAHGAALLGAAINRALQPRLSIAQLCWLVG
;
A
#
# COMPACT_ATOMS: atom_id res chain seq x y z
N MET A 1 -2.97 -1.56 7.86
CA MET A 1 -2.55 -1.31 6.46
C MET A 1 -1.12 -0.81 6.41
N LEU A 2 -0.35 -1.21 5.40
CA LEU A 2 1.00 -0.69 5.11
C LEU A 2 1.00 -0.01 3.74
N GLY A 3 1.45 1.26 3.69
CA GLY A 3 1.76 1.97 2.45
C GLY A 3 3.26 1.89 2.18
N VAL A 4 3.64 1.03 1.25
CA VAL A 4 5.04 0.75 0.92
C VAL A 4 5.54 1.79 -0.08
N GLY A 5 6.80 2.16 0.02
CA GLY A 5 7.47 3.05 -0.92
C GLY A 5 8.05 4.31 -0.29
N ASN A 6 8.62 5.15 -1.15
CA ASN A 6 9.28 6.40 -0.78
C ASN A 6 8.41 7.61 -1.13
N ARG A 7 7.92 8.31 -0.11
CA ARG A 7 7.10 9.52 -0.29
C ARG A 7 7.79 10.63 -1.11
N ARG A 8 9.12 10.66 -1.12
CA ARG A 8 9.91 11.69 -1.81
C ARG A 8 10.14 11.39 -3.30
N VAL A 9 9.80 10.17 -3.73
CA VAL A 9 9.95 9.73 -5.13
C VAL A 9 8.55 9.49 -5.68
N THR A 10 8.08 10.33 -6.60
CA THR A 10 6.70 10.27 -7.11
C THR A 10 6.32 8.88 -7.60
N ALA A 11 7.18 8.22 -8.36
CA ALA A 11 6.94 6.88 -8.89
C ALA A 11 6.80 5.80 -7.81
N ASP A 12 7.26 6.06 -6.59
CA ASP A 12 7.24 5.14 -5.43
C ASP A 12 6.35 5.66 -4.30
N ALA A 13 5.50 6.66 -4.56
CA ALA A 13 4.73 7.35 -3.53
C ALA A 13 3.29 6.86 -3.35
N LEU A 14 2.82 5.88 -4.15
CA LEU A 14 1.42 5.41 -4.12
C LEU A 14 1.01 4.94 -2.72
N GLY A 15 1.76 4.02 -2.13
CA GLY A 15 1.48 3.48 -0.81
C GLY A 15 1.44 4.57 0.28
N PRO A 16 2.49 5.40 0.43
CA PRO A 16 2.48 6.51 1.40
C PRO A 16 1.34 7.51 1.20
N ARG A 17 0.98 7.84 -0.03
CA ARG A 17 -0.16 8.74 -0.32
C ARG A 17 -1.51 8.09 -0.03
N THR A 18 -1.63 6.78 -0.28
CA THR A 18 -2.85 6.03 0.08
C THR A 18 -3.06 6.00 1.59
N VAL A 19 -1.99 5.82 2.39
CA VAL A 19 -2.08 5.85 3.86
C VAL A 19 -2.71 7.14 4.38
N GLN A 20 -2.41 8.28 3.75
CA GLN A 20 -2.98 9.59 4.13
C GLN A 20 -4.50 9.70 3.88
N LYS A 21 -5.05 8.77 3.08
CA LYS A 21 -6.48 8.69 2.74
C LYS A 21 -7.22 7.59 3.50
N ILE A 22 -6.55 6.91 4.45
CA ILE A 22 -7.17 5.86 5.24
C ILE A 22 -7.85 6.43 6.48
N PHE A 23 -9.10 6.01 6.69
CA PHE A 23 -9.84 6.27 7.93
C PHE A 23 -9.28 5.38 9.04
N VAL A 24 -8.32 5.91 9.78
CA VAL A 24 -7.69 5.25 10.93
C VAL A 24 -8.63 5.35 12.12
N THR A 25 -8.96 4.21 12.71
CA THR A 25 -9.92 4.08 13.81
C THR A 25 -9.34 3.38 15.03
N MET A 26 -8.10 2.88 14.92
CA MET A 26 -7.37 2.33 16.05
C MET A 26 -6.69 3.47 16.80
N GLY A 27 -7.23 3.86 17.92
CA GLY A 27 -6.65 4.89 18.78
C GLY A 27 -5.93 4.28 19.98
N ALA A 28 -4.73 4.77 20.29
CA ALA A 28 -4.01 4.37 21.50
C ALA A 28 -4.84 4.77 22.75
N GLY A 29 -5.25 3.76 23.53
CA GLY A 29 -6.03 3.98 24.76
C GLY A 29 -7.54 4.29 24.55
N CYS A 30 -8.04 4.32 23.32
CA CYS A 30 -9.47 4.49 23.07
C CYS A 30 -10.18 3.14 22.94
N PRO A 31 -11.33 2.94 23.58
CA PRO A 31 -12.10 1.70 23.40
C PRO A 31 -12.63 1.60 21.97
N PRO A 32 -12.80 0.38 21.43
CA PRO A 32 -13.37 0.18 20.11
C PRO A 32 -14.79 0.75 20.01
N VAL A 33 -15.06 1.51 18.96
CA VAL A 33 -16.41 2.03 18.70
C VAL A 33 -17.26 0.92 18.10
N LYS A 34 -18.45 0.67 18.69
CA LYS A 34 -19.36 -0.38 18.22
C LYS A 34 -19.74 -0.19 16.76
N GLY A 35 -19.47 -1.21 15.93
CA GLY A 35 -19.79 -1.19 14.51
C GLY A 35 -18.72 -0.59 13.59
N ILE A 36 -17.64 -0.06 14.17
CA ILE A 36 -16.45 0.40 13.45
C ILE A 36 -15.34 -0.61 13.63
N ARG A 37 -14.73 -1.06 12.53
CA ARG A 37 -13.57 -1.95 12.58
C ARG A 37 -12.32 -1.18 12.99
N PRO A 38 -11.50 -1.69 13.92
CA PRO A 38 -10.21 -1.08 14.22
C PRO A 38 -9.28 -1.12 13.00
N VAL A 39 -8.78 0.03 12.59
CA VAL A 39 -7.88 0.18 11.44
C VAL A 39 -6.69 1.02 11.87
N ALA A 40 -5.48 0.45 11.71
CA ALA A 40 -4.22 1.17 11.80
C ALA A 40 -3.59 1.27 10.41
N ALA A 41 -2.95 2.39 10.10
CA ALA A 41 -2.28 2.62 8.84
C ALA A 41 -0.91 3.27 9.05
N VAL A 42 0.11 2.75 8.37
CA VAL A 42 1.50 3.19 8.50
C VAL A 42 2.15 3.22 7.13
N ALA A 43 2.92 4.28 6.86
CA ALA A 43 3.87 4.37 5.75
C ALA A 43 5.30 4.28 6.33
N PRO A 44 5.90 3.07 6.37
CA PRO A 44 7.17 2.85 7.09
C PRO A 44 8.37 3.48 6.39
N GLY A 45 8.23 3.91 5.14
CA GLY A 45 9.33 4.37 4.31
C GLY A 45 10.10 3.21 3.67
N VAL A 46 11.33 3.49 3.24
CA VAL A 46 12.21 2.53 2.58
C VAL A 46 13.41 2.16 3.45
N SER A 47 13.99 0.98 3.23
CA SER A 47 15.12 0.48 4.03
C SER A 47 16.31 1.45 4.06
N ALA A 48 16.55 2.18 2.96
CA ALA A 48 17.59 3.19 2.89
C ALA A 48 17.43 4.35 3.88
N SER A 49 16.21 4.64 4.31
CA SER A 49 15.93 5.72 5.28
C SER A 49 15.69 5.22 6.70
N THR A 50 15.30 3.97 6.87
CA THR A 50 14.95 3.39 8.17
C THR A 50 16.03 2.49 8.76
N GLY A 51 16.93 1.97 7.93
CA GLY A 51 17.90 0.93 8.29
C GLY A 51 17.28 -0.45 8.52
N LEU A 52 15.97 -0.58 8.36
CA LEU A 52 15.22 -1.82 8.58
C LEU A 52 14.58 -2.31 7.28
N SER A 53 14.53 -3.63 7.10
CA SER A 53 13.77 -4.21 5.99
C SER A 53 12.27 -4.07 6.21
N LEU A 54 11.50 -4.08 5.12
CA LEU A 54 10.04 -4.05 5.19
C LEU A 54 9.49 -5.26 6.00
N GLN A 55 10.12 -6.43 5.88
CA GLN A 55 9.75 -7.61 6.65
C GLN A 55 9.94 -7.43 8.16
N GLN A 56 11.06 -6.83 8.59
CA GLN A 56 11.31 -6.54 10.00
C GLN A 56 10.27 -5.57 10.56
N LEU A 57 9.96 -4.50 9.82
CA LEU A 57 8.95 -3.53 10.21
C LEU A 57 7.55 -4.14 10.24
N ALA A 58 7.15 -4.86 9.20
CA ALA A 58 5.85 -5.52 9.15
C ALA A 58 5.70 -6.57 10.26
N GLY A 59 6.73 -7.39 10.51
CA GLY A 59 6.72 -8.38 11.58
C GLY A 59 6.62 -7.75 12.97
N ALA A 60 7.28 -6.62 13.22
CA ALA A 60 7.16 -5.87 14.48
C ALA A 60 5.75 -5.32 14.67
N LEU A 61 5.19 -4.70 13.61
CA LEU A 61 3.82 -4.16 13.64
C LEU A 61 2.78 -5.26 13.84
N VAL A 62 2.94 -6.42 13.19
CA VAL A 62 2.01 -7.55 13.36
C VAL A 62 2.04 -8.08 14.80
N ARG A 63 3.20 -8.18 15.41
CA ARG A 63 3.32 -8.62 16.83
C ARG A 63 2.68 -7.63 17.80
N GLU A 64 2.85 -6.33 17.56
CA GLU A 64 2.34 -5.28 18.44
C GLU A 64 0.84 -5.06 18.26
N VAL A 65 0.40 -4.89 17.01
CA VAL A 65 -0.98 -4.55 16.66
C VAL A 65 -1.90 -5.76 16.67
N ARG A 66 -1.36 -6.97 16.42
CA ARG A 66 -2.09 -8.24 16.29
C ARG A 66 -3.30 -8.14 15.35
N PRO A 67 -3.11 -7.66 14.12
CA PRO A 67 -4.20 -7.52 13.18
C PRO A 67 -4.70 -8.89 12.69
N THR A 68 -5.95 -8.94 12.23
CA THR A 68 -6.54 -10.15 11.61
C THR A 68 -6.18 -10.28 10.12
N ALA A 69 -5.79 -9.20 9.47
CA ALA A 69 -5.32 -9.18 8.09
C ALA A 69 -4.42 -7.95 7.85
N LEU A 70 -3.56 -8.03 6.85
CA LEU A 70 -2.70 -6.95 6.41
C LEU A 70 -3.05 -6.57 4.97
N ILE A 71 -3.29 -5.28 4.72
CA ILE A 71 -3.39 -4.73 3.38
C ILE A 71 -2.11 -3.95 3.10
N CYS A 72 -1.42 -4.29 2.01
CA CYS A 72 -0.22 -3.61 1.53
C CYS A 72 -0.55 -2.85 0.25
N VAL A 73 -0.17 -1.59 0.16
CA VAL A 73 -0.26 -0.81 -1.08
C VAL A 73 1.14 -0.40 -1.49
N ASP A 74 1.50 -0.66 -2.75
CA ASP A 74 2.81 -0.33 -3.32
C ASP A 74 2.69 0.15 -4.76
N SER A 75 3.69 0.87 -5.21
CA SER A 75 3.94 1.17 -6.61
C SER A 75 4.56 -0.06 -7.27
N LEU A 76 3.95 -0.56 -8.34
CA LEU A 76 4.37 -1.80 -8.98
C LEU A 76 5.26 -1.52 -10.18
N CYS A 77 6.02 -2.55 -10.58
CA CYS A 77 6.73 -2.58 -11.85
C CYS A 77 5.94 -3.44 -12.85
N SER A 78 5.89 -3.02 -14.11
CA SER A 78 5.28 -3.80 -15.21
C SER A 78 6.30 -4.07 -16.29
N SER A 79 6.16 -5.23 -16.94
CA SER A 79 6.83 -5.54 -18.22
C SER A 79 5.99 -5.14 -19.43
N GLU A 80 4.71 -4.77 -19.21
CA GLU A 80 3.74 -4.48 -20.26
C GLU A 80 3.41 -2.96 -20.27
N PRO A 81 3.73 -2.23 -21.38
CA PRO A 81 3.48 -0.80 -21.49
C PRO A 81 2.01 -0.41 -21.30
N GLN A 82 1.07 -1.26 -21.76
CA GLN A 82 -0.35 -1.00 -21.67
C GLN A 82 -0.90 -1.01 -20.24
N ARG A 83 -0.19 -1.59 -19.28
CA ARG A 83 -0.57 -1.59 -17.86
C ARG A 83 -0.02 -0.39 -17.09
N LEU A 84 1.00 0.25 -17.63
CA LEU A 84 1.71 1.34 -16.95
C LEU A 84 0.80 2.53 -16.68
N GLY A 85 0.54 2.81 -15.41
CA GLY A 85 -0.35 3.88 -14.94
C GLY A 85 -1.84 3.68 -15.22
N ARG A 86 -2.26 2.51 -15.73
CA ARG A 86 -3.62 2.29 -16.23
C ARG A 86 -4.40 1.18 -15.54
N THR A 87 -3.73 0.34 -14.75
CA THR A 87 -4.36 -0.81 -14.11
C THR A 87 -4.18 -0.77 -12.61
N LEU A 88 -5.22 -1.15 -11.87
CA LEU A 88 -5.15 -1.52 -10.47
C LEU A 88 -4.96 -3.04 -10.39
N GLN A 89 -3.96 -3.47 -9.67
CA GLN A 89 -3.65 -4.88 -9.48
C GLN A 89 -3.88 -5.26 -8.02
N PHE A 90 -4.47 -6.42 -7.81
CA PHE A 90 -4.72 -7.00 -6.48
C PHE A 90 -4.19 -8.43 -6.44
N SER A 91 -3.66 -8.82 -5.28
CA SER A 91 -3.18 -10.17 -5.03
C SER A 91 -3.46 -10.56 -3.58
N ASP A 92 -3.93 -11.77 -3.36
CA ASP A 92 -4.08 -12.41 -2.06
C ASP A 92 -2.85 -13.25 -1.66
N THR A 93 -1.89 -13.39 -2.57
CA THR A 93 -0.60 -14.04 -2.29
C THR A 93 0.41 -13.10 -1.60
N GLY A 94 0.01 -11.85 -1.40
CA GLY A 94 0.83 -10.81 -0.78
C GLY A 94 1.65 -9.99 -1.76
N LEU A 95 2.60 -9.23 -1.24
CA LEU A 95 3.48 -8.36 -2.01
C LEU A 95 4.75 -9.13 -2.40
N CYS A 96 4.95 -9.31 -3.71
CA CYS A 96 6.15 -9.90 -4.29
C CYS A 96 6.97 -8.81 -4.99
N PRO A 97 8.25 -8.64 -4.65
CA PRO A 97 9.11 -7.70 -5.35
C PRO A 97 9.43 -8.20 -6.76
N ALA A 98 9.56 -7.25 -7.70
CA ALA A 98 9.96 -7.56 -9.08
C ALA A 98 11.41 -8.10 -9.19
N GLN A 99 12.25 -7.85 -8.18
CA GLN A 99 13.65 -8.31 -8.18
C GLN A 99 13.83 -9.47 -7.21
N PRO A 100 14.46 -10.60 -7.64
CA PRO A 100 14.87 -11.68 -6.76
C PRO A 100 15.76 -11.17 -5.61
N GLY A 101 15.54 -11.68 -4.40
CA GLY A 101 16.33 -11.28 -3.23
C GLY A 101 15.93 -9.95 -2.57
N SER A 102 14.94 -9.25 -3.09
CA SER A 102 14.42 -8.02 -2.45
C SER A 102 13.79 -8.33 -1.09
N SER A 103 14.07 -7.49 -0.09
CA SER A 103 13.51 -7.56 1.26
C SER A 103 12.02 -7.13 1.36
N LYS A 104 11.36 -6.87 0.23
CA LYS A 104 9.97 -6.42 0.18
C LYS A 104 8.93 -7.55 0.16
N HIS A 105 9.34 -8.81 0.21
CA HIS A 105 8.42 -9.95 0.15
C HIS A 105 7.59 -10.04 1.43
N LEU A 106 6.29 -9.81 1.35
CA LEU A 106 5.32 -9.93 2.44
C LEU A 106 4.20 -10.87 2.01
N ASP A 107 4.10 -12.01 2.68
CA ASP A 107 3.05 -13.01 2.43
C ASP A 107 2.50 -13.59 3.75
N ALA A 108 1.43 -14.37 3.61
CA ALA A 108 0.77 -15.00 4.76
C ALA A 108 1.68 -16.01 5.49
N ALA A 109 2.54 -16.73 4.77
CA ALA A 109 3.42 -17.73 5.36
C ALA A 109 4.46 -17.09 6.30
N ARG A 110 4.97 -15.91 5.92
CA ARG A 110 5.95 -15.16 6.72
C ARG A 110 5.36 -14.42 7.89
N LEU A 111 4.16 -13.89 7.74
CA LEU A 111 3.54 -13.03 8.75
C LEU A 111 2.52 -13.74 9.63
N GLY A 112 2.10 -14.95 9.28
CA GLY A 112 1.13 -15.74 10.02
C GLY A 112 -0.31 -15.20 9.96
N LEU A 113 -0.62 -14.36 8.97
CA LEU A 113 -1.95 -13.80 8.76
C LEU A 113 -2.18 -13.50 7.26
N PRO A 114 -3.43 -13.40 6.79
CA PRO A 114 -3.74 -13.03 5.42
C PRO A 114 -3.13 -11.70 5.01
N VAL A 115 -2.49 -11.67 3.83
CA VAL A 115 -1.89 -10.46 3.26
C VAL A 115 -2.50 -10.20 1.89
N ILE A 116 -3.11 -9.03 1.73
CA ILE A 116 -3.67 -8.55 0.47
C ILE A 116 -2.76 -7.44 -0.04
N ALA A 117 -2.22 -7.59 -1.23
CA ALA A 117 -1.47 -6.55 -1.92
C ALA A 117 -2.35 -5.83 -2.94
N ALA A 118 -2.18 -4.52 -3.04
CA ALA A 118 -2.80 -3.68 -4.06
C ALA A 118 -1.79 -2.68 -4.60
N GLY A 119 -1.87 -2.35 -5.88
CA GLY A 119 -0.97 -1.37 -6.45
C GLY A 119 -1.29 -0.98 -7.89
N ILE A 120 -0.53 0.00 -8.37
CA ILE A 120 -0.56 0.48 -9.75
C ILE A 120 0.85 0.35 -10.31
N PRO A 121 1.03 -0.21 -11.53
CA PRO A 121 2.31 -0.13 -12.21
C PRO A 121 2.67 1.32 -12.55
N THR A 122 3.70 1.83 -11.92
CA THR A 122 4.21 3.19 -12.09
C THR A 122 5.58 3.22 -12.74
N LEU A 123 6.22 2.05 -12.81
CA LEU A 123 7.54 1.85 -13.34
C LEU A 123 7.54 0.71 -14.35
N MET A 124 8.35 0.85 -15.40
CA MET A 124 8.66 -0.20 -16.36
C MET A 124 10.14 -0.17 -16.66
N MET A 125 10.79 -1.31 -16.62
CA MET A 125 12.16 -1.46 -17.13
C MET A 125 12.09 -1.56 -18.65
N ALA A 126 12.74 -0.63 -19.34
CA ALA A 126 12.86 -0.69 -20.80
C ALA A 126 13.94 -1.69 -21.16
N GLN A 127 13.57 -2.76 -21.85
CA GLN A 127 14.37 -3.84 -22.45
C GLN A 127 15.71 -4.20 -21.81
N GLU A 128 16.06 -5.48 -21.87
CA GLU A 128 17.30 -6.06 -21.37
C GLU A 128 18.55 -5.26 -21.80
N GLY A 129 19.38 -4.91 -20.84
CA GLY A 129 20.68 -4.29 -21.07
C GLY A 129 20.74 -2.76 -21.01
N LYS A 130 19.64 -2.06 -20.70
CA LYS A 130 19.66 -0.62 -20.41
C LYS A 130 18.99 -0.38 -19.06
N ASP A 131 19.69 0.29 -18.15
CA ASP A 131 19.15 0.76 -16.86
C ASP A 131 18.11 1.90 -17.05
N LEU A 132 17.31 1.82 -18.13
CA LEU A 132 16.31 2.83 -18.44
C LEU A 132 14.98 2.47 -17.79
N VAL A 133 14.55 3.31 -16.88
CA VAL A 133 13.24 3.22 -16.23
C VAL A 133 12.27 4.17 -16.91
N VAL A 134 11.11 3.66 -17.31
CA VAL A 134 10.03 4.43 -17.93
C VAL A 134 8.91 4.60 -16.92
N THR A 135 8.33 5.81 -16.88
CA THR A 135 7.17 6.14 -16.06
C THR A 135 6.03 6.70 -16.92
N PRO A 136 4.78 6.68 -16.46
CA PRO A 136 3.69 7.37 -17.15
C PRO A 136 3.99 8.87 -17.32
N ARG A 137 3.58 9.46 -18.43
CA ARG A 137 3.73 10.90 -18.68
C ARG A 137 3.05 11.75 -17.58
N GLU A 138 1.90 11.30 -17.11
CA GLU A 138 1.07 11.99 -16.10
C GLU A 138 1.20 11.33 -14.72
N LEU A 139 2.43 10.98 -14.34
CA LEU A 139 2.71 10.19 -13.14
C LEU A 139 2.11 10.78 -11.86
N ASP A 140 2.21 12.11 -11.67
CA ASP A 140 1.66 12.78 -10.48
C ASP A 140 0.14 12.61 -10.38
N SER A 141 -0.55 12.72 -11.52
CA SER A 141 -2.00 12.51 -11.61
C SER A 141 -2.38 11.05 -11.34
N VAL A 142 -1.62 10.09 -11.93
CA VAL A 142 -1.81 8.65 -11.69
C VAL A 142 -1.69 8.33 -10.21
N ILE A 143 -0.66 8.85 -9.54
CA ILE A 143 -0.43 8.63 -8.11
C ILE A 143 -1.51 9.30 -7.26
N ALA A 144 -1.90 10.53 -7.58
CA ALA A 144 -2.91 11.24 -6.81
C ALA A 144 -4.28 10.57 -6.89
N HIS A 145 -4.75 10.27 -8.10
CA HIS A 145 -6.04 9.61 -8.32
C HIS A 145 -6.02 8.16 -7.83
N GLY A 146 -4.92 7.43 -8.08
CA GLY A 146 -4.76 6.07 -7.61
C GLY A 146 -4.80 5.96 -6.09
N ALA A 147 -4.13 6.86 -5.38
CA ALA A 147 -4.14 6.90 -3.91
C ALA A 147 -5.54 7.24 -3.37
N ALA A 148 -6.24 8.18 -3.99
CA ALA A 148 -7.61 8.54 -3.60
C ALA A 148 -8.59 7.36 -3.83
N LEU A 149 -8.52 6.71 -4.99
CA LEU A 149 -9.36 5.57 -5.33
C LEU A 149 -9.09 4.37 -4.41
N LEU A 150 -7.82 4.00 -4.21
CA LEU A 150 -7.44 2.92 -3.29
C LEU A 150 -7.84 3.23 -1.85
N GLY A 151 -7.61 4.47 -1.39
CA GLY A 151 -8.02 4.90 -0.06
C GLY A 151 -9.54 4.77 0.15
N ALA A 152 -10.34 5.26 -0.79
CA ALA A 152 -11.80 5.17 -0.74
C ALA A 152 -12.29 3.70 -0.75
N ALA A 153 -11.73 2.87 -1.65
CA ALA A 153 -12.07 1.45 -1.76
C ALA A 153 -11.73 0.67 -0.48
N ILE A 154 -10.53 0.88 0.07
CA ILE A 154 -10.08 0.23 1.31
C ILE A 154 -10.95 0.67 2.48
N ASN A 155 -11.21 1.98 2.63
CA ASN A 155 -12.09 2.50 3.68
C ASN A 155 -13.48 1.87 3.59
N ARG A 156 -14.06 1.80 2.38
CA ARG A 156 -15.39 1.20 2.17
C ARG A 156 -15.43 -0.29 2.48
N ALA A 157 -14.38 -1.03 2.12
CA ALA A 157 -14.25 -2.46 2.41
C ALA A 157 -14.08 -2.72 3.92
N LEU A 158 -13.30 -1.88 4.60
CA LEU A 158 -13.04 -2.03 6.04
C LEU A 158 -14.20 -1.51 6.90
N GLN A 159 -14.96 -0.51 6.43
CA GLN A 159 -16.08 0.11 7.15
C GLN A 159 -17.41 -0.05 6.39
N PRO A 160 -17.92 -1.28 6.22
CA PRO A 160 -19.10 -1.54 5.38
C PRO A 160 -20.40 -0.91 5.88
N ARG A 161 -20.42 -0.43 7.14
CA ARG A 161 -21.59 0.25 7.72
C ARG A 161 -21.63 1.74 7.43
N LEU A 162 -20.50 2.33 7.00
CA LEU A 162 -20.44 3.74 6.64
C LEU A 162 -20.70 3.92 5.14
N SER A 163 -21.45 4.93 4.77
CA SER A 163 -21.61 5.33 3.37
C SER A 163 -20.34 5.98 2.82
N ILE A 164 -20.21 6.03 1.50
CA ILE A 164 -19.08 6.73 0.86
C ILE A 164 -19.05 8.21 1.27
N ALA A 165 -20.21 8.87 1.33
CA ALA A 165 -20.30 10.27 1.75
C ALA A 165 -19.78 10.48 3.20
N GLN A 166 -20.16 9.59 4.13
CA GLN A 166 -19.63 9.64 5.50
C GLN A 166 -18.13 9.42 5.55
N LEU A 167 -17.61 8.45 4.79
CA LEU A 167 -16.17 8.19 4.72
C LEU A 167 -15.40 9.37 4.13
N CYS A 168 -15.90 9.99 3.06
CA CYS A 168 -15.28 11.20 2.48
C CYS A 168 -15.26 12.35 3.50
N TRP A 169 -16.33 12.55 4.25
CA TRP A 169 -16.36 13.59 5.28
C TRP A 169 -15.39 13.33 6.44
N LEU A 170 -15.18 12.05 6.82
CA LEU A 170 -14.29 11.67 7.93
C LEU A 170 -12.80 11.71 7.57
N VAL A 171 -12.46 11.60 6.29
CA VAL A 171 -11.06 11.55 5.84
C VAL A 171 -10.57 12.91 5.29
N GLY A 172 -11.47 13.77 4.87
CA GLY A 172 -11.18 15.11 4.31
C GLY A 172 -10.95 15.07 2.81
#